data_32c5785df7ca5a8a83207df570da537e
#
_entry.id   32c5785df7ca5a8a83207df570da537e
#
_cell.length_a   1.000
_cell.length_b   1.000
_cell.length_c   1.000
_cell.angle_alpha   90.00
_cell.angle_beta   90.00
_cell.angle_gamma   90.00
#
_symmetry.space_group_name_H-M   'P 1'
#
loop_
_entity.id
_entity.type
_entity.pdbx_description
1 polymer ?
#
loop_
_entity_poly.entity_id
_entity_poly.type
_entity_poly.pdbx_seq_one_letter_code
_entity_poly.pdbx_strand_id
1 'polypeptide(L)'
;AYRRYQVCGGMPAAVAAMLDKRGVQEIEEIQKAILTAYALDFAKHAPGKDIPRIAAIWNSIPSQLAKENRKFVYKLVKTGARAREYEDGLLWLEHAGMIYRIYCSSKPGLPLSAYDDLSAFKIYLCDGGLLRVMAQLPAEVLWSENSLYTEFKGAMAENMVLQSLAAHFGVMPRYWMSEA
;
A
#
# COMPACT_ATOMS: atom_id res chain seq x y z
N ALA A 1 4.31 -3.53 -21.03
CA ALA A 1 4.61 -4.25 -19.77
C ALA A 1 4.01 -3.52 -18.55
N TYR A 2 4.35 -2.24 -18.30
CA TYR A 2 3.96 -1.47 -17.09
C TYR A 2 2.44 -1.43 -16.84
N ARG A 3 1.63 -1.04 -17.83
CA ARG A 3 0.17 -0.96 -17.70
C ARG A 3 -0.48 -2.31 -17.35
N ARG A 4 0.04 -3.42 -17.91
CA ARG A 4 -0.44 -4.75 -17.57
C ARG A 4 -0.14 -5.09 -16.10
N TYR A 5 1.03 -4.73 -15.62
CA TYR A 5 1.40 -4.90 -14.22
C TYR A 5 0.51 -4.06 -13.28
N GLN A 6 0.15 -2.84 -13.64
CA GLN A 6 -0.77 -2.02 -12.85
C GLN A 6 -2.18 -2.67 -12.70
N VAL A 7 -2.62 -3.43 -13.71
CA VAL A 7 -3.90 -4.17 -13.65
C VAL A 7 -3.76 -5.44 -12.82
N CYS A 8 -2.75 -6.24 -13.14
CA CYS A 8 -2.57 -7.59 -12.61
C CYS A 8 -1.91 -7.59 -11.22
N GLY A 9 -0.98 -6.66 -10.97
CA GLY A 9 -0.07 -6.77 -9.83
C GLY A 9 0.91 -7.93 -9.95
N GLY A 10 1.48 -8.34 -8.82
CA GLY A 10 2.42 -9.45 -8.69
C GLY A 10 1.86 -10.65 -7.93
N MET A 11 0.59 -10.66 -7.55
CA MET A 11 -0.01 -11.81 -6.86
C MET A 11 -0.03 -13.04 -7.78
N PRO A 12 0.52 -14.20 -7.35
CA PRO A 12 0.71 -15.37 -8.22
C PRO A 12 -0.55 -15.81 -8.96
N ALA A 13 -1.70 -15.85 -8.28
CA ALA A 13 -2.96 -16.25 -8.89
C ALA A 13 -3.43 -15.26 -9.97
N ALA A 14 -3.25 -13.95 -9.76
CA ALA A 14 -3.60 -12.92 -10.72
C ALA A 14 -2.64 -12.96 -11.93
N VAL A 15 -1.34 -13.18 -11.69
CA VAL A 15 -0.32 -13.34 -12.76
C VAL A 15 -0.62 -14.58 -13.61
N ALA A 16 -0.94 -15.71 -12.98
CA ALA A 16 -1.32 -16.93 -13.71
C ALA A 16 -2.54 -16.69 -14.60
N ALA A 17 -3.59 -16.06 -14.06
CA ALA A 17 -4.78 -15.72 -14.85
C ALA A 17 -4.46 -14.80 -16.04
N MET A 18 -3.55 -13.84 -15.88
CA MET A 18 -3.11 -12.97 -16.97
C MET A 18 -2.32 -13.74 -18.04
N LEU A 19 -1.45 -14.68 -17.65
CA LEU A 19 -0.70 -15.52 -18.58
C LEU A 19 -1.62 -16.45 -19.36
N ASP A 20 -2.67 -16.96 -18.72
CA ASP A 20 -3.74 -17.74 -19.33
C ASP A 20 -4.68 -16.90 -20.23
N LYS A 21 -4.39 -15.60 -20.39
CA LYS A 21 -5.16 -14.66 -21.20
C LYS A 21 -6.62 -14.50 -20.72
N ARG A 22 -6.87 -14.67 -19.43
CA ARG A 22 -8.19 -14.42 -18.85
C ARG A 22 -8.54 -12.94 -18.92
N GLY A 23 -9.84 -12.65 -18.88
CA GLY A 23 -10.36 -11.29 -18.93
C GLY A 23 -9.96 -10.46 -17.69
N VAL A 24 -9.94 -9.14 -17.83
CA VAL A 24 -9.63 -8.21 -16.72
C VAL A 24 -10.57 -8.40 -15.54
N GLN A 25 -11.85 -8.71 -15.80
CA GLN A 25 -12.86 -8.97 -14.77
C GLN A 25 -12.51 -10.19 -13.91
N GLU A 26 -12.07 -11.29 -14.52
CA GLU A 26 -11.65 -12.49 -13.78
C GLU A 26 -10.41 -12.24 -12.92
N ILE A 27 -9.45 -11.47 -13.43
CA ILE A 27 -8.27 -11.04 -12.65
C ILE A 27 -8.71 -10.20 -11.45
N GLU A 28 -9.66 -9.30 -11.64
CA GLU A 28 -10.19 -8.46 -10.57
C GLU A 28 -10.95 -9.28 -9.51
N GLU A 29 -11.70 -10.29 -9.90
CA GLU A 29 -12.37 -11.23 -8.97
C GLU A 29 -11.35 -11.99 -8.12
N ILE A 30 -10.25 -12.45 -8.71
CA ILE A 30 -9.15 -13.08 -7.98
C ILE A 30 -8.54 -12.10 -6.96
N GLN A 31 -8.30 -10.86 -7.36
CA GLN A 31 -7.75 -9.84 -6.48
C GLN A 31 -8.71 -9.49 -5.32
N LYS A 32 -10.02 -9.40 -5.60
CA LYS A 32 -11.06 -9.22 -4.57
C LYS A 32 -11.10 -10.39 -3.59
N ALA A 33 -10.97 -11.62 -4.08
CA ALA A 33 -10.90 -12.81 -3.24
C ALA A 33 -9.68 -12.78 -2.31
N ILE A 34 -8.51 -12.35 -2.80
CA ILE A 34 -7.30 -12.19 -1.99
C ILE A 34 -7.51 -11.12 -0.90
N LEU A 35 -8.06 -9.96 -1.25
CA LEU A 35 -8.36 -8.89 -0.27
C LEU A 35 -9.35 -9.37 0.80
N THR A 36 -10.35 -10.16 0.41
CA THR A 36 -11.31 -10.77 1.34
C THR A 36 -10.62 -11.78 2.26
N ALA A 37 -9.73 -12.62 1.72
CA ALA A 37 -8.95 -13.57 2.52
C ALA A 37 -8.10 -12.84 3.56
N TYR A 38 -7.41 -11.76 3.19
CA TYR A 38 -6.63 -10.94 4.13
C TYR A 38 -7.51 -10.36 5.25
N ALA A 39 -8.71 -9.85 4.92
CA ALA A 39 -9.63 -9.34 5.93
C ALA A 39 -10.11 -10.43 6.91
N LEU A 40 -10.31 -11.67 6.43
CA LEU A 40 -10.63 -12.82 7.28
C LEU A 40 -9.45 -13.23 8.15
N ASP A 41 -8.23 -13.14 7.65
CA ASP A 41 -7.00 -13.42 8.40
C ASP A 41 -6.81 -12.45 9.57
N PHE A 42 -7.24 -11.19 9.45
CA PHE A 42 -7.23 -10.26 10.59
C PHE A 42 -8.08 -10.79 11.74
N ALA A 43 -9.29 -11.28 11.42
CA ALA A 43 -10.21 -11.80 12.44
C ALA A 43 -9.71 -13.09 13.10
N LYS A 44 -8.92 -13.88 12.37
CA LYS A 44 -8.45 -15.19 12.82
C LYS A 44 -7.12 -15.14 13.58
N HIS A 45 -6.21 -14.27 13.18
CA HIS A 45 -4.81 -14.31 13.64
C HIS A 45 -4.37 -13.07 14.43
N ALA A 46 -5.07 -11.94 14.30
CA ALA A 46 -4.72 -10.75 15.08
C ALA A 46 -5.27 -10.83 16.52
N PRO A 47 -4.61 -10.16 17.49
CA PRO A 47 -5.16 -10.01 18.83
C PRO A 47 -6.55 -9.35 18.78
N GLY A 48 -7.55 -9.93 19.43
CA GLY A 48 -8.96 -9.49 19.31
C GLY A 48 -9.19 -7.99 19.55
N LYS A 49 -8.44 -7.38 20.49
CA LYS A 49 -8.49 -5.94 20.77
C LYS A 49 -8.02 -5.05 19.61
N ASP A 50 -7.18 -5.61 18.71
CA ASP A 50 -6.52 -4.86 17.63
C ASP A 50 -7.21 -5.05 16.27
N ILE A 51 -8.08 -6.07 16.13
CA ILE A 51 -8.81 -6.35 14.88
C ILE A 51 -9.50 -5.10 14.32
N PRO A 52 -10.29 -4.33 15.10
CA PRO A 52 -10.95 -3.13 14.55
C PRO A 52 -9.97 -2.05 14.11
N ARG A 53 -8.81 -1.95 14.79
CA ARG A 53 -7.77 -0.97 14.46
C ARG A 53 -7.04 -1.36 13.19
N ILE A 54 -6.67 -2.65 13.06
CA ILE A 54 -6.05 -3.23 11.87
C ILE A 54 -6.96 -3.00 10.64
N ALA A 55 -8.25 -3.35 10.78
CA ALA A 55 -9.23 -3.14 9.71
C ALA A 55 -9.36 -1.66 9.34
N ALA A 56 -9.36 -0.75 10.31
CA ALA A 56 -9.44 0.69 10.06
C ALA A 56 -8.19 1.22 9.34
N ILE A 57 -6.98 0.79 9.73
CA ILE A 57 -5.74 1.13 9.02
C ILE A 57 -5.81 0.60 7.58
N TRP A 58 -6.13 -0.69 7.42
CA TRP A 58 -6.23 -1.35 6.13
C TRP A 58 -7.15 -0.59 5.17
N ASN A 59 -8.36 -0.29 5.60
CA ASN A 59 -9.34 0.44 4.80
C ASN A 59 -8.93 1.89 4.49
N SER A 60 -8.02 2.47 5.27
CA SER A 60 -7.54 3.84 5.04
C SER A 60 -6.44 3.93 3.98
N ILE A 61 -5.80 2.80 3.58
CA ILE A 61 -4.64 2.79 2.69
C ILE A 61 -4.87 3.59 1.39
N PRO A 62 -5.96 3.41 0.64
CA PRO A 62 -6.20 4.21 -0.56
C PRO A 62 -6.25 5.72 -0.27
N SER A 63 -6.87 6.11 0.83
CA SER A 63 -6.96 7.53 1.24
C SER A 63 -5.64 8.10 1.74
N GLN A 64 -4.76 7.27 2.33
CA GLN A 64 -3.42 7.67 2.72
C GLN A 64 -2.56 7.98 1.50
N LEU A 65 -2.73 7.22 0.42
CA LEU A 65 -1.94 7.31 -0.80
C LEU A 65 -2.53 8.29 -1.83
N ALA A 66 -3.85 8.49 -1.85
CA ALA A 66 -4.55 9.35 -2.82
C ALA A 66 -4.21 10.85 -2.69
N LYS A 67 -3.67 11.26 -1.57
CA LYS A 67 -3.26 12.64 -1.33
C LYS A 67 -1.74 12.70 -1.27
N GLU A 68 -1.16 13.81 -1.72
CA GLU A 68 0.27 14.10 -1.54
C GLU A 68 0.61 14.32 -0.05
N ASN A 69 0.25 13.34 0.77
CA ASN A 69 0.57 13.38 2.19
C ASN A 69 2.07 13.17 2.38
N ARG A 70 2.71 14.07 3.08
CA ARG A 70 4.12 13.96 3.44
C ARG A 70 4.39 12.81 4.41
N LYS A 71 3.36 12.37 5.16
CA LYS A 71 3.43 11.26 6.12
C LYS A 71 2.06 10.65 6.38
N PHE A 72 2.04 9.50 7.05
CA PHE A 72 0.82 8.83 7.52
C PHE A 72 -0.05 9.74 8.38
N VAL A 73 -1.32 9.80 8.08
CA VAL A 73 -2.28 10.71 8.71
C VAL A 73 -3.32 9.93 9.49
N TYR A 74 -3.17 9.87 10.81
CA TYR A 74 -4.06 9.10 11.69
C TYR A 74 -5.53 9.51 11.60
N LYS A 75 -5.83 10.79 11.36
CA LYS A 75 -7.21 11.26 11.18
C LYS A 75 -7.91 10.68 9.94
N LEU A 76 -7.16 10.16 8.96
CA LEU A 76 -7.73 9.43 7.81
C LEU A 76 -8.13 8.00 8.19
N VAL A 77 -7.57 7.43 9.25
CA VAL A 77 -8.00 6.15 9.79
C VAL A 77 -9.32 6.32 10.56
N LYS A 78 -9.35 7.31 11.45
CA LYS A 78 -10.54 7.66 12.24
C LYS A 78 -10.38 9.07 12.78
N THR A 79 -11.48 9.83 12.80
CA THR A 79 -11.50 11.15 13.45
C THR A 79 -11.10 11.03 14.93
N GLY A 80 -10.11 11.83 15.36
CA GLY A 80 -9.58 11.79 16.73
C GLY A 80 -8.59 10.67 17.02
N ALA A 81 -8.20 9.86 16.01
CA ALA A 81 -7.21 8.79 16.18
C ALA A 81 -5.86 9.32 16.66
N ARG A 82 -5.26 8.60 17.60
CA ARG A 82 -3.93 8.89 18.16
C ARG A 82 -2.94 7.79 17.79
N ALA A 83 -1.68 8.16 17.55
CA ALA A 83 -0.62 7.24 17.13
C ALA A 83 -0.54 6.00 18.03
N ARG A 84 -0.47 6.17 19.34
CA ARG A 84 -0.35 5.09 20.32
C ARG A 84 -1.46 4.02 20.27
N GLU A 85 -2.62 4.37 19.70
CA GLU A 85 -3.77 3.46 19.63
C GLU A 85 -3.69 2.51 18.43
N TYR A 86 -2.90 2.90 17.40
CA TYR A 86 -2.82 2.20 16.12
C TYR A 86 -1.46 1.56 15.85
N GLU A 87 -0.46 1.80 16.72
CA GLU A 87 0.90 1.30 16.50
C GLU A 87 0.96 -0.23 16.44
N ASP A 88 0.29 -0.93 17.37
CA ASP A 88 0.23 -2.39 17.37
C ASP A 88 -0.41 -2.94 16.07
N GLY A 89 -1.44 -2.26 15.57
CA GLY A 89 -2.09 -2.62 14.32
C GLY A 89 -1.22 -2.39 13.09
N LEU A 90 -0.45 -1.30 13.07
CA LEU A 90 0.52 -1.02 12.02
C LEU A 90 1.64 -2.07 12.01
N LEU A 91 2.21 -2.38 13.17
CA LEU A 91 3.24 -3.41 13.34
C LEU A 91 2.73 -4.78 12.88
N TRP A 92 1.49 -5.11 13.22
CA TRP A 92 0.89 -6.38 12.82
C TRP A 92 0.80 -6.49 11.28
N LEU A 93 0.29 -5.46 10.61
CA LEU A 93 0.18 -5.44 9.14
C LEU A 93 1.56 -5.49 8.45
N GLU A 94 2.54 -4.81 9.03
CA GLU A 94 3.93 -4.80 8.56
C GLU A 94 4.57 -6.19 8.70
N HIS A 95 4.48 -6.82 9.88
CA HIS A 95 5.01 -8.17 10.14
C HIS A 95 4.30 -9.25 9.32
N ALA A 96 3.01 -9.06 9.04
CA ALA A 96 2.26 -9.94 8.13
C ALA A 96 2.65 -9.74 6.64
N GLY A 97 3.52 -8.79 6.33
CA GLY A 97 3.96 -8.49 4.97
C GLY A 97 2.87 -7.86 4.09
N MET A 98 1.80 -7.34 4.68
CA MET A 98 0.67 -6.75 3.95
C MET A 98 0.90 -5.30 3.58
N ILE A 99 1.73 -4.60 4.35
CA ILE A 99 2.15 -3.23 4.08
C ILE A 99 3.66 -3.07 4.20
N TYR A 100 4.18 -2.07 3.53
CA TYR A 100 5.52 -1.53 3.76
C TYR A 100 5.40 -0.22 4.53
N ARG A 101 6.16 -0.06 5.62
CA ARG A 101 6.31 1.21 6.34
C ARG A 101 7.64 1.82 5.97
N ILE A 102 7.62 3.01 5.39
CA ILE A 102 8.79 3.71 4.89
C ILE A 102 8.96 5.01 5.68
N TYR A 103 10.08 5.10 6.39
CA TYR A 103 10.39 6.28 7.22
C TYR A 103 10.95 7.43 6.39
N CYS A 104 10.71 8.64 6.86
CA CYS A 104 11.40 9.83 6.38
C CYS A 104 12.82 9.85 6.93
N SER A 105 13.80 10.09 6.07
CA SER A 105 15.17 10.35 6.53
C SER A 105 15.35 11.84 6.87
N SER A 106 15.88 12.14 8.04
CA SER A 106 16.14 13.51 8.49
C SER A 106 17.32 14.14 7.73
N LYS A 107 18.24 13.32 7.21
CA LYS A 107 19.36 13.74 6.34
C LYS A 107 19.90 12.56 5.53
N PRO A 108 20.56 12.81 4.38
CA PRO A 108 21.27 11.76 3.66
C PRO A 108 22.50 11.32 4.46
N GLY A 109 22.58 10.02 4.77
CA GLY A 109 23.71 9.46 5.52
C GLY A 109 23.58 7.96 5.70
N LEU A 110 24.71 7.31 6.07
CA LEU A 110 24.78 5.88 6.35
C LEU A 110 25.17 5.63 7.81
N PRO A 111 24.61 4.62 8.46
CA PRO A 111 23.54 3.75 7.98
C PRO A 111 22.20 4.51 7.92
N LEU A 112 21.37 4.21 6.91
CA LEU A 112 20.09 4.91 6.67
C LEU A 112 19.20 4.94 7.92
N SER A 113 19.12 3.83 8.64
CA SER A 113 18.29 3.69 9.84
C SER A 113 18.65 4.63 11.00
N ALA A 114 19.89 5.14 11.01
CA ALA A 114 20.33 6.09 12.05
C ALA A 114 19.69 7.48 11.90
N TYR A 115 19.08 7.74 10.76
CA TYR A 115 18.48 9.03 10.41
C TYR A 115 16.96 8.96 10.21
N ASP A 116 16.34 7.84 10.61
CA ASP A 116 14.90 7.66 10.53
C ASP A 116 14.16 8.61 11.49
N ASP A 117 13.26 9.43 10.95
CA ASP A 117 12.27 10.14 11.75
C ASP A 117 11.09 9.19 12.01
N LEU A 118 11.05 8.61 13.21
CA LEU A 118 9.99 7.68 13.63
C LEU A 118 8.60 8.34 13.71
N SER A 119 8.52 9.66 13.71
CA SER A 119 7.25 10.41 13.69
C SER A 119 6.71 10.67 12.28
N ALA A 120 7.50 10.37 11.26
CA ALA A 120 7.19 10.64 9.86
C ALA A 120 7.45 9.38 9.00
N PHE A 121 6.39 8.67 8.66
CA PHE A 121 6.45 7.51 7.77
C PHE A 121 5.27 7.52 6.80
N LYS A 122 5.43 6.85 5.67
CA LYS A 122 4.36 6.51 4.73
C LYS A 122 4.09 5.01 4.80
N ILE A 123 2.87 4.59 4.43
CA ILE A 123 2.56 3.17 4.22
C ILE A 123 2.21 2.92 2.78
N TYR A 124 2.61 1.76 2.29
CA TYR A 124 2.32 1.28 0.93
C TYR A 124 1.78 -0.15 1.01
N LEU A 125 0.94 -0.53 0.07
CA LEU A 125 0.40 -1.88 0.02
C LEU A 125 1.44 -2.85 -0.58
N CYS A 126 1.39 -4.10 -0.16
CA CYS A 126 2.28 -5.16 -0.65
C CYS A 126 2.16 -5.40 -2.17
N ASP A 127 1.06 -5.01 -2.80
CA ASP A 127 0.82 -5.23 -4.23
C ASP A 127 0.04 -4.10 -4.88
N GLY A 128 0.50 -3.65 -6.06
CA GLY A 128 -0.12 -2.56 -6.81
C GLY A 128 -1.45 -2.93 -7.47
N GLY A 129 -1.63 -4.19 -7.87
CA GLY A 129 -2.91 -4.68 -8.40
C GLY A 129 -3.99 -4.74 -7.33
N LEU A 130 -3.62 -5.20 -6.13
CA LEU A 130 -4.51 -5.16 -4.97
C LEU A 130 -4.84 -3.71 -4.56
N LEU A 131 -3.87 -2.80 -4.62
CA LEU A 131 -4.11 -1.37 -4.34
C LEU A 131 -5.14 -0.78 -5.30
N ARG A 132 -5.06 -1.10 -6.60
CA ARG A 132 -6.03 -0.68 -7.60
C ARG A 132 -7.44 -1.12 -7.23
N VAL A 133 -7.61 -2.40 -6.92
CA VAL A 133 -8.92 -2.98 -6.58
C VAL A 133 -9.45 -2.40 -5.27
N MET A 134 -8.59 -2.25 -4.27
CA MET A 134 -8.94 -1.64 -2.98
C MET A 134 -9.38 -0.18 -3.14
N ALA A 135 -8.76 0.56 -4.06
CA ALA A 135 -9.13 1.92 -4.43
C ALA A 135 -10.35 1.99 -5.37
N GLN A 136 -10.92 0.86 -5.76
CA GLN A 136 -12.07 0.74 -6.68
C GLN A 136 -11.81 1.43 -8.04
N LEU A 137 -10.57 1.37 -8.53
CA LEU A 137 -10.20 1.95 -9.81
C LEU A 137 -10.48 0.98 -10.95
N PRO A 138 -11.37 1.34 -11.90
CA PRO A 138 -11.57 0.55 -13.10
C PRO A 138 -10.27 0.41 -13.89
N ALA A 139 -10.01 -0.78 -14.45
CA ALA A 139 -8.79 -1.01 -15.21
C ALA A 139 -8.71 -0.13 -16.48
N GLU A 140 -9.84 0.22 -17.05
CA GLU A 140 -9.96 1.07 -18.23
C GLU A 140 -9.37 2.47 -18.00
N VAL A 141 -9.46 2.97 -16.78
CA VAL A 141 -8.92 4.29 -16.40
C VAL A 141 -7.39 4.33 -16.52
N LEU A 142 -6.72 3.18 -16.37
CA LEU A 142 -5.26 3.08 -16.52
C LEU A 142 -4.80 3.32 -17.97
N TRP A 143 -5.68 3.13 -18.94
CA TRP A 143 -5.41 3.34 -20.38
C TRP A 143 -5.93 4.68 -20.91
N SER A 144 -6.80 5.35 -20.15
CA SER A 144 -7.32 6.67 -20.51
C SER A 144 -6.38 7.79 -20.02
N GLU A 145 -6.37 8.91 -20.74
CA GLU A 145 -5.71 10.16 -20.31
C GLU A 145 -6.65 11.00 -19.41
N ASN A 146 -7.44 10.33 -18.58
CA ASN A 146 -8.43 11.00 -17.74
C ASN A 146 -7.73 11.78 -16.61
N SER A 147 -7.96 13.08 -16.56
CA SER A 147 -7.41 13.98 -15.52
C SER A 147 -7.86 13.62 -14.09
N LEU A 148 -9.04 13.04 -13.93
CA LEU A 148 -9.57 12.62 -12.62
C LEU A 148 -8.73 11.54 -11.93
N TYR A 149 -7.91 10.83 -12.69
CA TYR A 149 -7.04 9.77 -12.18
C TYR A 149 -5.61 10.25 -11.88
N THR A 150 -5.26 11.47 -12.27
CA THR A 150 -3.87 11.96 -12.25
C THR A 150 -3.25 11.90 -10.86
N GLU A 151 -3.97 12.27 -9.82
CA GLU A 151 -3.48 12.24 -8.43
C GLU A 151 -3.15 10.81 -7.97
N PHE A 152 -4.01 9.83 -8.29
CA PHE A 152 -3.77 8.46 -7.88
C PHE A 152 -2.73 7.72 -8.74
N LYS A 153 -2.42 8.21 -9.94
CA LYS A 153 -1.31 7.69 -10.76
C LYS A 153 0.03 7.79 -10.04
N GLY A 154 0.26 8.91 -9.35
CA GLY A 154 1.45 9.10 -8.51
C GLY A 154 1.55 8.02 -7.44
N ALA A 155 0.47 7.81 -6.68
CA ALA A 155 0.39 6.79 -5.64
C ALA A 155 0.67 5.37 -6.15
N MET A 156 0.07 5.01 -7.29
CA MET A 156 0.31 3.71 -7.94
C MET A 156 1.77 3.56 -8.39
N ALA A 157 2.36 4.61 -8.95
CA ALA A 157 3.76 4.61 -9.38
C ALA A 157 4.70 4.51 -8.18
N GLU A 158 4.50 5.30 -7.12
CA GLU A 158 5.28 5.21 -5.88
C GLU A 158 5.21 3.79 -5.28
N ASN A 159 4.02 3.21 -5.16
CA ASN A 159 3.84 1.86 -4.63
C ASN A 159 4.62 0.82 -5.45
N MET A 160 4.57 0.90 -6.76
CA MET A 160 5.29 -0.01 -7.65
C MET A 160 6.81 0.18 -7.56
N VAL A 161 7.29 1.42 -7.55
CA VAL A 161 8.73 1.71 -7.41
C VAL A 161 9.23 1.15 -6.09
N LEU A 162 8.50 1.36 -5.00
CA LEU A 162 8.85 0.81 -3.69
C LEU A 162 8.96 -0.72 -3.73
N GLN A 163 7.95 -1.41 -4.28
CA GLN A 163 7.99 -2.87 -4.41
C GLN A 163 9.23 -3.33 -5.19
N SER A 164 9.53 -2.63 -6.30
CA SER A 164 10.70 -2.95 -7.13
C SER A 164 12.01 -2.73 -6.37
N LEU A 165 12.13 -1.65 -5.61
CA LEU A 165 13.30 -1.35 -4.80
C LEU A 165 13.47 -2.37 -3.67
N ALA A 166 12.40 -2.69 -2.95
CA ALA A 166 12.42 -3.67 -1.86
C ALA A 166 12.82 -5.06 -2.36
N ALA A 167 12.28 -5.49 -3.51
CA ALA A 167 12.61 -6.78 -4.12
C ALA A 167 14.06 -6.85 -4.66
N HIS A 168 14.58 -5.74 -5.21
CA HIS A 168 15.89 -5.71 -5.85
C HIS A 168 17.05 -5.56 -4.84
N PHE A 169 16.90 -4.66 -3.88
CA PHE A 169 17.98 -4.32 -2.96
C PHE A 169 17.95 -5.08 -1.63
N GLY A 170 16.82 -5.71 -1.28
CA GLY A 170 16.65 -6.39 0.01
C GLY A 170 16.70 -5.46 1.22
N VAL A 171 16.71 -4.14 0.99
CA VAL A 171 16.76 -3.09 2.03
C VAL A 171 15.60 -2.14 1.80
N MET A 172 14.85 -1.84 2.86
CA MET A 172 13.77 -0.86 2.77
C MET A 172 14.34 0.54 2.48
N PRO A 173 13.88 1.19 1.40
CA PRO A 173 14.28 2.56 1.09
C PRO A 173 13.76 3.53 2.15
N ARG A 174 14.24 4.77 2.09
CA ARG A 174 13.73 5.91 2.85
C ARG A 174 13.25 6.97 1.86
N TYR A 175 12.28 7.76 2.28
CA TYR A 175 12.00 8.98 1.52
C TYR A 175 12.61 10.19 2.22
N TRP A 176 12.85 11.22 1.46
CA TRP A 176 13.37 12.48 1.96
C TRP A 176 12.47 13.63 1.53
N MET A 177 12.34 14.61 2.38
CA MET A 177 11.61 15.84 2.08
C MET A 177 12.60 16.99 2.03
N SER A 178 12.69 17.70 0.91
CA SER A 178 13.39 18.97 0.89
C SER A 178 12.60 19.98 1.73
N GLU A 179 13.29 20.71 2.58
CA GLU A 179 12.73 21.94 3.16
C GLU A 179 12.51 22.90 1.97
N ALA A 180 11.23 23.31 1.78
CA ALA A 180 10.88 24.30 0.76
C ALA A 180 11.15 25.70 1.28
#